data_ac61081a38709e3bcae94156c6062323
#
_entry.id   ac61081a38709e3bcae94156c6062323
#
_cell.length_a   1.000
_cell.length_b   1.000
_cell.length_c   1.000
_cell.angle_alpha   90.00
_cell.angle_beta   90.00
_cell.angle_gamma   90.00
#
_symmetry.space_group_name_H-M   'P 1'
#
loop_
_entity.id
_entity.type
_entity.pdbx_description
1 polymer ?
#
loop_
_entity_poly.entity_id
_entity_poly.type
_entity_poly.pdbx_seq_one_letter_code
_entity_poly.pdbx_strand_id
1 'polypeptide(L)'
;MLGCAGKIVRKFNDHYGTSIKEPEYKLSQVSRLCGLDGNAKMGKSMGNAIYLSDGPDVLWEKVRNAVTDTNRIKVAIPGNPDVCTVYQYHKAFNPEGVPEICAGCTGATMGCVACKKKLAEKMNAILEPIREKRHYYEEHKNVVRDILMAGTETANKIGNENLREIEEKMHLHV
;
A
#
# COMPACT_ATOMS: atom_id res chain seq x y z
N MET A 1 14.07 -3.06 -8.45
CA MET A 1 13.91 -4.39 -9.07
C MET A 1 13.42 -4.29 -10.52
N LEU A 2 12.31 -3.60 -10.83
CA LEU A 2 11.80 -3.48 -12.22
C LEU A 2 12.82 -2.89 -13.20
N GLY A 3 13.62 -1.91 -12.80
CA GLY A 3 14.68 -1.36 -13.66
C GLY A 3 15.78 -2.37 -14.04
N CYS A 4 16.07 -3.34 -13.17
CA CYS A 4 16.99 -4.43 -13.49
C CYS A 4 16.35 -5.42 -14.48
N ALA A 5 15.08 -5.77 -14.26
CA ALA A 5 14.36 -6.67 -15.15
C ALA A 5 14.22 -6.07 -16.57
N GLY A 6 13.89 -4.79 -16.70
CA GLY A 6 13.85 -4.11 -18.00
C GLY A 6 15.18 -4.10 -18.74
N LYS A 7 16.31 -3.91 -18.01
CA LYS A 7 17.64 -4.00 -18.62
C LYS A 7 17.97 -5.40 -19.11
N ILE A 8 17.57 -6.43 -18.38
CA ILE A 8 17.79 -7.84 -18.75
C ILE A 8 16.99 -8.14 -20.02
N VAL A 9 15.70 -7.83 -20.02
CA VAL A 9 14.80 -8.05 -21.18
C VAL A 9 15.33 -7.35 -22.42
N ARG A 10 15.73 -6.09 -22.30
CA ARG A 10 16.26 -5.31 -23.42
C ARG A 10 17.51 -5.94 -24.01
N LYS A 11 18.48 -6.29 -23.17
CA LYS A 11 19.70 -6.97 -23.62
C LYS A 11 19.42 -8.34 -24.25
N PHE A 12 18.44 -9.07 -23.71
CA PHE A 12 18.01 -10.35 -24.25
C PHE A 12 17.40 -10.17 -25.65
N ASN A 13 16.48 -9.23 -25.80
CA ASN A 13 15.87 -8.90 -27.07
C ASN A 13 16.92 -8.51 -28.12
N ASP A 14 17.87 -7.64 -27.75
CA ASP A 14 18.93 -7.20 -28.65
C ASP A 14 19.86 -8.35 -29.08
N HIS A 15 20.16 -9.27 -28.16
CA HIS A 15 21.09 -10.37 -28.43
C HIS A 15 20.46 -11.52 -29.21
N TYR A 16 19.23 -11.87 -28.89
CA TYR A 16 18.54 -13.03 -29.48
C TYR A 16 17.46 -12.66 -30.53
N GLY A 17 17.29 -11.37 -30.82
CA GLY A 17 16.31 -10.90 -31.80
C GLY A 17 14.87 -11.19 -31.39
N THR A 18 14.58 -11.15 -30.07
CA THR A 18 13.24 -11.36 -29.51
C THR A 18 12.48 -10.05 -29.30
N SER A 19 11.20 -10.14 -29.03
CA SER A 19 10.34 -8.99 -28.73
C SER A 19 9.62 -9.15 -27.39
N ILE A 20 10.29 -9.73 -26.39
CA ILE A 20 9.73 -9.89 -25.04
C ILE A 20 9.40 -8.51 -24.47
N LYS A 21 8.19 -8.36 -23.96
CA LYS A 21 7.70 -7.09 -23.42
C LYS A 21 8.48 -6.68 -22.16
N GLU A 22 9.02 -5.46 -22.17
CA GLU A 22 9.67 -4.90 -20.99
C GLU A 22 8.64 -4.68 -19.87
N PRO A 23 9.00 -4.95 -18.60
CA PRO A 23 8.10 -4.72 -17.49
C PRO A 23 7.87 -3.22 -17.27
N GLU A 24 6.61 -2.83 -17.21
CA GLU A 24 6.16 -1.48 -16.91
C GLU A 24 5.76 -1.37 -15.44
N TYR A 25 5.93 -0.20 -14.84
CA TYR A 25 5.49 0.05 -13.47
C TYR A 25 4.18 0.85 -13.46
N LYS A 26 3.30 0.52 -12.53
CA LYS A 26 2.16 1.36 -12.15
C LYS A 26 2.42 1.97 -10.79
N LEU A 27 2.36 3.29 -10.71
CA LEU A 27 2.43 4.01 -9.44
C LEU A 27 1.01 4.35 -8.97
N SER A 28 0.79 4.27 -7.67
CA SER A 28 -0.41 4.81 -7.05
C SER A 28 -0.30 6.34 -6.95
N GLN A 29 -1.45 7.02 -6.73
CA GLN A 29 -1.48 8.47 -6.51
C GLN A 29 -0.65 8.87 -5.28
N VAL A 30 -0.58 7.98 -4.29
CA VAL A 30 0.26 8.15 -3.10
C VAL A 30 1.55 7.38 -3.32
N SER A 31 2.62 8.08 -3.64
CA SER A 31 3.91 7.49 -4.00
C SER A 31 4.59 6.80 -2.81
N ARG A 32 4.42 7.31 -1.59
CA ARG A 32 5.03 6.78 -0.37
C ARG A 32 4.24 7.20 0.87
N LEU A 33 3.99 6.26 1.77
CA LEU A 33 3.54 6.51 3.13
C LEU A 33 4.66 6.22 4.12
N CYS A 34 4.87 7.12 5.08
CA CYS A 34 5.75 6.90 6.21
C CYS A 34 5.09 5.96 7.25
N GLY A 35 5.90 5.41 8.16
CA GLY A 35 5.38 4.68 9.31
C GLY A 35 4.59 5.58 10.25
N LEU A 36 3.71 5.00 11.07
CA LEU A 36 2.94 5.75 12.07
C LEU A 36 3.81 6.42 13.14
N ASP A 37 5.04 5.95 13.29
CA ASP A 37 6.09 6.51 14.14
C ASP A 37 6.83 7.71 13.51
N GLY A 38 6.44 8.13 12.31
CA GLY A 38 7.07 9.22 11.56
C GLY A 38 8.32 8.80 10.78
N ASN A 39 8.78 7.55 10.91
CA ASN A 39 9.93 7.08 10.14
C ASN A 39 9.60 6.94 8.65
N ALA A 40 10.58 7.26 7.80
CA ALA A 40 10.40 7.19 6.35
C ALA A 40 10.13 5.77 5.83
N LYS A 41 10.50 4.73 6.59
CA LYS A 41 10.26 3.33 6.24
C LYS A 41 9.13 2.75 7.07
N MET A 42 8.06 2.32 6.39
CA MET A 42 7.02 1.48 6.97
C MET A 42 7.39 0.00 6.78
N GLY A 43 7.23 -0.82 7.81
CA GLY A 43 7.52 -2.25 7.70
C GLY A 43 6.96 -3.09 8.83
N LYS A 44 6.69 -4.36 8.53
CA LYS A 44 6.16 -5.32 9.53
C LYS A 44 7.09 -5.47 10.73
N SER A 45 8.40 -5.57 10.48
CA SER A 45 9.41 -5.70 11.52
C SER A 45 9.56 -4.48 12.43
N MET A 46 9.06 -3.32 11.99
CA MET A 46 9.11 -2.08 12.76
C MET A 46 7.85 -1.83 13.59
N GLY A 47 6.79 -2.60 13.39
CA GLY A 47 5.52 -2.45 14.10
C GLY A 47 4.78 -1.13 13.84
N ASN A 48 5.21 -0.35 12.83
CA ASN A 48 4.72 1.01 12.53
C ASN A 48 3.73 1.06 11.36
N ALA A 49 3.13 -0.08 11.02
CA ALA A 49 2.22 -0.22 9.88
C ALA A 49 0.79 -0.53 10.31
N ILE A 50 -0.17 -0.06 9.51
CA ILE A 50 -1.56 -0.50 9.55
C ILE A 50 -1.70 -1.66 8.56
N TYR A 51 -2.32 -2.75 8.99
CA TYR A 51 -2.58 -3.92 8.15
C TYR A 51 -4.03 -3.92 7.65
N LEU A 52 -4.25 -4.46 6.47
CA LEU A 52 -5.60 -4.64 5.91
C LEU A 52 -6.47 -5.56 6.79
N SER A 53 -5.85 -6.38 7.62
CA SER A 53 -6.49 -7.28 8.57
C SER A 53 -6.75 -6.66 9.95
N ASP A 54 -6.28 -5.44 10.20
CA ASP A 54 -6.50 -4.80 11.51
C ASP A 54 -8.00 -4.53 11.71
N GLY A 55 -8.54 -5.00 12.84
CA GLY A 55 -9.90 -4.65 13.26
C GLY A 55 -10.03 -3.18 13.64
N PRO A 56 -11.27 -2.67 13.80
CA PRO A 56 -11.51 -1.26 14.11
C PRO A 56 -10.79 -0.75 15.36
N ASP A 57 -10.78 -1.56 16.42
CA ASP A 57 -10.13 -1.19 17.68
C ASP A 57 -8.60 -1.13 17.57
N VAL A 58 -8.01 -2.11 16.88
CA VAL A 58 -6.57 -2.15 16.60
C VAL A 58 -6.16 -0.99 15.70
N LEU A 59 -6.95 -0.67 14.68
CA LEU A 59 -6.73 0.49 13.82
C LEU A 59 -6.77 1.79 14.64
N TRP A 60 -7.79 1.94 15.50
CA TRP A 60 -7.91 3.13 16.34
C TRP A 60 -6.70 3.27 17.27
N GLU A 61 -6.27 2.19 17.93
CA GLU A 61 -5.12 2.22 18.81
C GLU A 61 -3.84 2.66 18.07
N LYS A 62 -3.59 2.10 16.89
CA LYS A 62 -2.47 2.47 16.03
C LYS A 62 -2.52 3.93 15.60
N VAL A 63 -3.66 4.41 15.12
CA VAL A 63 -3.85 5.81 14.71
C VAL A 63 -3.75 6.75 15.89
N ARG A 64 -4.29 6.38 17.05
CA ARG A 64 -4.21 7.16 18.29
C ARG A 64 -2.75 7.40 18.71
N ASN A 65 -1.89 6.41 18.55
CA ASN A 65 -0.49 6.46 18.92
C ASN A 65 0.42 7.03 17.80
N ALA A 66 -0.13 7.29 16.60
CA ALA A 66 0.64 7.87 15.50
C ALA A 66 1.23 9.22 15.85
N VAL A 67 2.47 9.46 15.39
CA VAL A 67 3.19 10.71 15.63
C VAL A 67 2.51 11.87 14.91
N THR A 68 2.37 12.98 15.60
CA THR A 68 1.87 14.25 15.08
C THR A 68 2.97 15.31 15.19
N ASP A 69 2.64 16.57 14.94
CA ASP A 69 3.56 17.68 15.20
C ASP A 69 3.93 17.72 16.71
N THR A 70 5.18 17.43 16.99
CA THR A 70 5.72 17.37 18.38
C THR A 70 5.81 18.75 19.04
N ASN A 71 5.80 19.84 18.27
CA ASN A 71 5.81 21.20 18.79
C ASN A 71 4.42 21.61 19.31
N ARG A 72 3.37 20.91 18.89
CA ARG A 72 2.00 21.18 19.31
C ARG A 72 1.64 20.44 20.59
N ILE A 73 2.06 20.97 21.72
CA ILE A 73 1.84 20.38 23.07
C ILE A 73 0.45 20.68 23.67
N LYS A 74 -0.27 21.67 23.13
CA LYS A 74 -1.63 22.06 23.58
C LYS A 74 -2.52 22.32 22.36
N VAL A 75 -3.84 22.12 22.51
CA VAL A 75 -4.82 22.35 21.45
C VAL A 75 -4.83 23.79 20.95
N ALA A 76 -4.63 24.76 21.85
CA ALA A 76 -4.58 26.19 21.55
C ALA A 76 -3.34 26.63 20.74
N ILE A 77 -2.36 25.74 20.53
CA ILE A 77 -1.19 26.04 19.72
C ILE A 77 -1.49 25.63 18.27
N PRO A 78 -1.32 26.53 17.28
CA PRO A 78 -1.36 26.17 15.89
C PRO A 78 -0.42 25.03 15.56
N GLY A 79 -0.90 24.01 14.83
CA GLY A 79 -0.05 22.90 14.39
C GLY A 79 0.53 23.13 13.00
N ASN A 80 1.58 22.37 12.69
CA ASN A 80 2.15 22.31 11.36
C ASN A 80 1.75 20.98 10.67
N PRO A 81 0.82 21.00 9.70
CA PRO A 81 0.42 19.79 8.97
C PRO A 81 1.56 19.12 8.21
N ASP A 82 2.56 19.88 7.73
CA ASP A 82 3.61 19.33 6.85
C ASP A 82 4.55 18.35 7.55
N VAL A 83 4.72 18.49 8.86
CA VAL A 83 5.52 17.58 9.69
C VAL A 83 4.67 16.49 10.37
N CYS A 84 3.36 16.51 10.18
CA CYS A 84 2.41 15.62 10.85
C CYS A 84 2.16 14.35 10.04
N THR A 85 2.53 13.19 10.60
CA THR A 85 2.27 11.89 9.98
C THR A 85 0.77 11.66 9.74
N VAL A 86 -0.08 12.00 10.70
CA VAL A 86 -1.53 11.85 10.58
C VAL A 86 -2.09 12.67 9.42
N TYR A 87 -1.56 13.86 9.16
CA TYR A 87 -1.97 14.67 8.01
C TYR A 87 -1.57 14.03 6.67
N GLN A 88 -0.42 13.37 6.58
CA GLN A 88 -0.03 12.62 5.38
C GLN A 88 -1.01 11.46 5.12
N TYR A 89 -1.49 10.80 6.17
CA TYR A 89 -2.52 9.77 6.05
C TYR A 89 -3.88 10.35 5.64
N HIS A 90 -4.25 11.54 6.09
CA HIS A 90 -5.45 12.23 5.60
C HIS A 90 -5.35 12.52 4.10
N LYS A 91 -4.19 12.98 3.61
CA LYS A 91 -3.97 13.18 2.17
C LYS A 91 -4.20 11.89 1.35
N ALA A 92 -3.83 10.74 1.92
CA ALA A 92 -3.96 9.45 1.26
C ALA A 92 -5.37 8.85 1.34
N PHE A 93 -6.03 8.95 2.48
CA PHE A 93 -7.25 8.19 2.79
C PHE A 93 -8.49 9.07 3.03
N ASN A 94 -8.33 10.38 3.11
CA ASN A 94 -9.40 11.34 3.31
C ASN A 94 -9.13 12.64 2.54
N PRO A 95 -8.88 12.59 1.22
CA PRO A 95 -8.50 13.76 0.45
C PRO A 95 -9.52 14.88 0.50
N GLU A 96 -10.81 14.55 0.54
CA GLU A 96 -11.91 15.53 0.64
C GLU A 96 -11.89 16.30 1.96
N GLY A 97 -11.47 15.66 3.06
CA GLY A 97 -11.38 16.30 4.38
C GLY A 97 -10.11 17.11 4.61
N VAL A 98 -9.10 17.02 3.72
CA VAL A 98 -7.80 17.68 3.89
C VAL A 98 -7.91 19.19 4.13
N PRO A 99 -8.76 19.97 3.41
CA PRO A 99 -8.88 21.41 3.65
C PRO A 99 -9.40 21.72 5.07
N GLU A 100 -10.40 20.99 5.55
CA GLU A 100 -10.96 21.14 6.89
C GLU A 100 -9.92 20.81 7.97
N ILE A 101 -9.21 19.67 7.79
CA ILE A 101 -8.16 19.23 8.71
C ILE A 101 -7.02 20.26 8.77
N CYS A 102 -6.61 20.78 7.62
CA CYS A 102 -5.56 21.80 7.55
C CYS A 102 -5.98 23.07 8.28
N ALA A 103 -7.14 23.63 7.96
CA ALA A 103 -7.67 24.83 8.60
C ALA A 103 -7.84 24.64 10.11
N GLY A 104 -8.41 23.52 10.55
CA GLY A 104 -8.58 23.21 11.96
C GLY A 104 -7.26 23.02 12.73
N CYS A 105 -6.24 22.48 12.07
CA CYS A 105 -4.91 22.29 12.65
C CYS A 105 -4.17 23.63 12.79
N THR A 106 -4.06 24.40 11.70
CA THR A 106 -3.35 25.68 11.67
C THR A 106 -4.06 26.79 12.44
N GLY A 107 -5.40 26.74 12.46
CA GLY A 107 -6.23 27.66 13.25
C GLY A 107 -6.39 27.29 14.72
N ALA A 108 -5.77 26.19 15.19
CA ALA A 108 -5.91 25.66 16.55
C ALA A 108 -7.35 25.40 17.01
N THR A 109 -8.27 25.15 16.07
CA THR A 109 -9.70 24.88 16.35
C THR A 109 -10.01 23.39 16.45
N MET A 110 -9.11 22.51 16.00
CA MET A 110 -9.24 21.06 16.05
C MET A 110 -8.08 20.43 16.84
N GLY A 111 -8.39 19.63 17.85
CA GLY A 111 -7.39 18.87 18.59
C GLY A 111 -6.89 17.62 17.84
N CYS A 112 -5.65 17.19 18.10
CA CYS A 112 -5.05 16.02 17.45
C CYS A 112 -5.87 14.74 17.64
N VAL A 113 -6.51 14.55 18.80
CA VAL A 113 -7.36 13.36 19.05
C VAL A 113 -8.58 13.36 18.14
N ALA A 114 -9.25 14.51 17.97
CA ALA A 114 -10.40 14.63 17.06
C ALA A 114 -10.00 14.40 15.60
N CYS A 115 -8.85 14.95 15.18
CA CYS A 115 -8.26 14.72 13.87
C CYS A 115 -7.99 13.21 13.63
N LYS A 116 -7.36 12.53 14.58
CA LYS A 116 -7.09 11.09 14.53
C LYS A 116 -8.36 10.24 14.46
N LYS A 117 -9.43 10.63 15.19
CA LYS A 117 -10.72 9.94 15.10
C LYS A 117 -11.31 10.03 13.70
N LYS A 118 -11.33 11.22 13.10
CA LYS A 118 -11.79 11.40 11.71
C LYS A 118 -11.00 10.55 10.73
N LEU A 119 -9.68 10.43 10.90
CA LEU A 119 -8.85 9.56 10.07
C LEU A 119 -9.24 8.08 10.25
N ALA A 120 -9.35 7.62 11.49
CA ALA A 120 -9.69 6.23 11.80
C ALA A 120 -11.07 5.85 11.25
N GLU A 121 -12.06 6.73 11.33
CA GLU A 121 -13.41 6.54 10.76
C GLU A 121 -13.34 6.35 9.24
N LYS A 122 -12.61 7.23 8.54
CA LYS A 122 -12.44 7.12 7.07
C LYS A 122 -11.68 5.85 6.68
N MET A 123 -10.62 5.51 7.39
CA MET A 123 -9.87 4.28 7.13
C MET A 123 -10.70 3.04 7.43
N ASN A 124 -11.51 3.03 8.48
CA ASN A 124 -12.41 1.92 8.77
C ASN A 124 -13.42 1.70 7.65
N ALA A 125 -14.03 2.77 7.13
CA ALA A 125 -14.95 2.66 6.00
C ALA A 125 -14.29 2.06 4.73
N ILE A 126 -13.00 2.34 4.50
CA ILE A 126 -12.25 1.77 3.39
C ILE A 126 -11.88 0.29 3.65
N LEU A 127 -11.54 -0.04 4.89
CA LEU A 127 -11.09 -1.39 5.25
C LEU A 127 -12.22 -2.39 5.47
N GLU A 128 -13.42 -1.93 5.82
CA GLU A 128 -14.54 -2.82 6.13
C GLU A 128 -14.87 -3.81 5.01
N PRO A 129 -15.07 -3.39 3.75
CA PRO A 129 -15.36 -4.33 2.67
C PRO A 129 -14.20 -5.31 2.40
N ILE A 130 -12.96 -4.94 2.76
CA ILE A 130 -11.79 -5.82 2.65
C ILE A 130 -11.84 -6.89 3.75
N ARG A 131 -12.21 -6.50 4.99
CA ARG A 131 -12.36 -7.41 6.13
C ARG A 131 -13.49 -8.41 5.91
N GLU A 132 -14.63 -7.95 5.38
CA GLU A 132 -15.76 -8.82 5.02
C GLU A 132 -15.34 -9.88 4.01
N LYS A 133 -14.66 -9.47 2.92
CA LYS A 133 -14.14 -10.43 1.93
C LYS A 133 -13.11 -11.38 2.53
N ARG A 134 -12.24 -10.89 3.41
CA ARG A 134 -11.27 -11.73 4.10
C ARG A 134 -11.98 -12.78 4.94
N HIS A 135 -12.96 -12.38 5.74
CA HIS A 135 -13.74 -13.29 6.57
C HIS A 135 -14.46 -14.37 5.73
N TYR A 136 -15.09 -13.94 4.62
CA TYR A 136 -15.67 -14.88 3.67
C TYR A 136 -14.67 -15.94 3.20
N TYR A 137 -13.48 -15.56 2.80
CA TYR A 137 -12.47 -16.50 2.32
C TYR A 137 -11.83 -17.34 3.44
N GLU A 138 -11.80 -16.85 4.67
CA GLU A 138 -11.36 -17.64 5.84
C GLU A 138 -12.33 -18.77 6.14
N GLU A 139 -13.62 -18.57 5.92
CA GLU A 139 -14.68 -19.59 6.06
C GLU A 139 -14.78 -20.51 4.84
N HIS A 140 -14.43 -20.04 3.65
CA HIS A 140 -14.58 -20.75 2.38
C HIS A 140 -13.21 -21.15 1.78
N LYS A 141 -12.44 -21.94 2.51
CA LYS A 141 -11.08 -22.35 2.08
C LYS A 141 -11.06 -23.17 0.81
N ASN A 142 -12.13 -23.89 0.50
CA ASN A 142 -12.31 -24.59 -0.77
C ASN A 142 -12.31 -23.60 -1.96
N VAL A 143 -13.05 -22.51 -1.86
CA VAL A 143 -13.06 -21.44 -2.90
C VAL A 143 -11.67 -20.86 -3.11
N VAL A 144 -10.94 -20.60 -2.01
CA VAL A 144 -9.55 -20.12 -2.10
C VAL A 144 -8.66 -21.13 -2.82
N ARG A 145 -8.81 -22.43 -2.52
CA ARG A 145 -8.07 -23.50 -3.18
C ARG A 145 -8.36 -23.55 -4.68
N ASP A 146 -9.63 -23.47 -5.06
CA ASP A 146 -10.05 -23.51 -6.47
C ASP A 146 -9.49 -22.31 -7.24
N ILE A 147 -9.53 -21.10 -6.66
CA ILE A 147 -8.92 -19.90 -7.24
C ILE A 147 -7.41 -20.08 -7.43
N LEU A 148 -6.72 -20.63 -6.43
CA LEU A 148 -5.28 -20.87 -6.51
C LEU A 148 -4.95 -21.91 -7.58
N MET A 149 -5.71 -22.99 -7.67
CA MET A 149 -5.48 -24.03 -8.68
C MET A 149 -5.68 -23.49 -10.10
N ALA A 150 -6.80 -22.80 -10.36
CA ALA A 150 -7.07 -22.20 -11.67
C ALA A 150 -6.03 -21.10 -12.03
N GLY A 151 -5.65 -20.29 -11.07
CA GLY A 151 -4.61 -19.29 -11.26
C GLY A 151 -3.24 -19.89 -11.55
N THR A 152 -2.88 -20.99 -10.86
CA THR A 152 -1.64 -21.73 -11.09
C THR A 152 -1.61 -22.35 -12.49
N GLU A 153 -2.70 -22.94 -12.93
CA GLU A 153 -2.81 -23.51 -14.29
C GLU A 153 -2.59 -22.42 -15.35
N THR A 154 -3.27 -21.29 -15.20
CA THR A 154 -3.12 -20.13 -16.10
C THR A 154 -1.69 -19.58 -16.12
N ALA A 155 -1.10 -19.42 -14.95
CA ALA A 155 0.28 -18.91 -14.83
C ALA A 155 1.30 -19.88 -15.44
N ASN A 156 1.14 -21.19 -15.20
CA ASN A 156 2.00 -22.22 -15.77
C ASN A 156 1.89 -22.27 -17.30
N LYS A 157 0.68 -22.12 -17.86
CA LYS A 157 0.49 -22.06 -19.32
C LYS A 157 1.31 -20.91 -19.91
N ILE A 158 1.08 -19.68 -19.41
CA ILE A 158 1.78 -18.49 -19.89
C ILE A 158 3.30 -18.60 -19.67
N GLY A 159 3.71 -19.09 -18.50
CA GLY A 159 5.13 -19.25 -18.16
C GLY A 159 5.84 -20.25 -19.07
N ASN A 160 5.22 -21.40 -19.34
CA ASN A 160 5.78 -22.43 -20.22
C ASN A 160 5.84 -21.98 -21.69
N GLU A 161 4.84 -21.23 -22.17
CA GLU A 161 4.87 -20.63 -23.50
C GLU A 161 6.06 -19.68 -23.65
N ASN A 162 6.25 -18.77 -22.70
CA ASN A 162 7.39 -17.84 -22.69
C ASN A 162 8.73 -18.57 -22.55
N LEU A 163 8.79 -19.59 -21.70
CA LEU A 163 10.02 -20.36 -21.49
C LEU A 163 10.47 -21.09 -22.78
N ARG A 164 9.53 -21.72 -23.48
CA ARG A 164 9.81 -22.38 -24.77
C ARG A 164 10.35 -21.39 -25.81
N GLU A 165 9.75 -20.20 -25.94
CA GLU A 165 10.25 -19.16 -26.84
C GLU A 165 11.70 -18.78 -26.48
N ILE A 166 12.00 -18.61 -25.19
CA ILE A 166 13.35 -18.29 -24.70
C ILE A 166 14.32 -19.43 -25.04
N GLU A 167 13.98 -20.68 -24.74
CA GLU A 167 14.82 -21.86 -24.98
C GLU A 167 15.10 -22.05 -26.47
N GLU A 168 14.11 -21.89 -27.34
CA GLU A 168 14.27 -21.95 -28.80
C GLU A 168 15.25 -20.89 -29.29
N LYS A 169 15.13 -19.64 -28.83
CA LYS A 169 15.99 -18.53 -29.22
C LYS A 169 17.41 -18.65 -28.69
N MET A 170 17.58 -19.29 -27.55
CA MET A 170 18.89 -19.60 -26.98
C MET A 170 19.53 -20.87 -27.54
N HIS A 171 18.82 -21.58 -28.44
CA HIS A 171 19.21 -22.89 -28.97
C HIS A 171 19.47 -23.94 -27.88
N LEU A 172 18.72 -23.84 -26.78
CA LEU A 172 18.72 -24.83 -25.70
C LEU A 172 17.75 -25.95 -26.08
N HIS A 173 18.28 -26.99 -26.71
CA HIS A 173 17.49 -28.18 -26.99
C HIS A 173 17.64 -29.13 -25.79
N VAL A 174 16.55 -29.29 -25.04
CA VAL A 174 16.40 -30.33 -24.02
C VAL A 174 15.56 -31.45 -24.57
#